data_30c73238e14f46f7b04b33219c6e7812
#
_entry.id   30c73238e14f46f7b04b33219c6e7812
#
_cell.length_a   1.000
_cell.length_b   1.000
_cell.length_c   1.000
_cell.angle_alpha   90.00
_cell.angle_beta   90.00
_cell.angle_gamma   90.00
#
_symmetry.space_group_name_H-M   'P 1'
#
loop_
_entity.id
_entity.type
_entity.pdbx_description
1 polymer ?
#
loop_
_entity_poly.entity_id
_entity_poly.type
_entity_poly.pdbx_seq_one_letter_code
_entity_poly.pdbx_strand_id
1 'polypeptide(L)'
;MKKEEYTVGQWCCLWFQNKQHKWNPNTKGGYHNLIEHHILPAIGKVPLTELTENVVADFYAKLQLNDLSSQTIHCIYLLLRRCMDEAAREQLIPFNPVRNCAAPLKECHPPIRLRLGQIQRYLNIAEKFGVFPIIYVGLTSGLRQCELITLSWADFHIPYKYIHRRGRLLTLNSKAAALLENLEPNNSSYVFLNSKTGQPYQLHELYYLHKKLLKTAGLPWICFRDLQRQCMEVKL
;
A
#
# COMPACT_ATOMS: atom_id res chain seq x y z
N MET A 1 4.78 -26.31 -36.60
CA MET A 1 3.98 -26.13 -35.35
C MET A 1 3.21 -24.82 -35.52
N LYS A 2 1.86 -24.83 -35.48
CA LYS A 2 1.05 -23.61 -35.41
C LYS A 2 1.44 -22.88 -34.16
N LYS A 3 2.00 -21.65 -34.26
CA LYS A 3 2.12 -20.76 -33.09
C LYS A 3 0.69 -20.54 -32.57
N GLU A 4 0.45 -20.85 -31.30
CA GLU A 4 -0.83 -20.49 -30.66
C GLU A 4 -0.94 -18.96 -30.72
N GLU A 5 -1.96 -18.48 -31.40
CA GLU A 5 -2.27 -17.04 -31.48
C GLU A 5 -3.00 -16.62 -30.21
N TYR A 6 -2.25 -16.11 -29.24
CA TYR A 6 -2.85 -15.55 -28.02
C TYR A 6 -3.32 -14.11 -28.26
N THR A 7 -4.43 -13.76 -27.63
CA THR A 7 -4.75 -12.35 -27.39
C THR A 7 -3.96 -11.82 -26.18
N VAL A 8 -3.86 -10.49 -26.05
CA VAL A 8 -3.22 -9.84 -24.89
C VAL A 8 -3.83 -10.33 -23.59
N GLY A 9 -5.17 -10.46 -23.55
CA GLY A 9 -5.86 -10.93 -22.35
C GLY A 9 -5.54 -12.38 -22.01
N GLN A 10 -5.60 -13.28 -22.99
CA GLN A 10 -5.27 -14.69 -22.78
C GLN A 10 -3.83 -14.85 -22.28
N TRP A 11 -2.89 -14.10 -22.87
CA TRP A 11 -1.51 -14.13 -22.46
C TRP A 11 -1.30 -13.57 -21.05
N CYS A 12 -1.92 -12.43 -20.70
CA CYS A 12 -1.83 -11.86 -19.37
C CYS A 12 -2.37 -12.81 -18.30
N CYS A 13 -3.49 -13.50 -18.57
CA CYS A 13 -4.04 -14.49 -17.65
C CYS A 13 -3.11 -15.70 -17.47
N LEU A 14 -2.57 -16.24 -18.57
CA LEU A 14 -1.63 -17.35 -18.53
C LEU A 14 -0.35 -16.97 -17.76
N TRP A 15 0.22 -15.80 -18.09
CA TRP A 15 1.39 -15.26 -17.41
C TRP A 15 1.13 -15.10 -15.89
N PHE A 16 -0.03 -14.57 -15.52
CA PHE A 16 -0.43 -14.42 -14.12
C PHE A 16 -0.53 -15.77 -13.42
N GLN A 17 -1.22 -16.75 -14.02
CA GLN A 17 -1.36 -18.09 -13.47
C GLN A 17 0.01 -18.77 -13.23
N ASN A 18 0.94 -18.64 -14.17
CA ASN A 18 2.26 -19.23 -14.07
C ASN A 18 3.16 -18.57 -13.01
N LYS A 19 2.94 -17.29 -12.71
CA LYS A 19 3.82 -16.51 -11.81
C LYS A 19 3.22 -16.26 -10.42
N GLN A 20 1.90 -16.43 -10.23
CA GLN A 20 1.19 -16.03 -8.99
C GLN A 20 1.73 -16.69 -7.72
N HIS A 21 2.31 -17.88 -7.81
CA HIS A 21 2.90 -18.60 -6.67
C HIS A 21 4.16 -17.94 -6.12
N LYS A 22 4.81 -17.05 -6.90
CA LYS A 22 6.02 -16.30 -6.51
C LYS A 22 5.69 -15.02 -5.74
N TRP A 23 4.42 -14.61 -5.70
CA TRP A 23 4.01 -13.35 -5.12
C TRP A 23 3.31 -13.52 -3.78
N ASN A 24 3.50 -12.53 -2.91
CA ASN A 24 2.69 -12.45 -1.69
C ASN A 24 1.21 -12.14 -2.05
N PRO A 25 0.25 -12.46 -1.14
CA PRO A 25 -1.18 -12.29 -1.40
C PRO A 25 -1.58 -10.87 -1.86
N ASN A 26 -0.97 -9.83 -1.30
CA ASN A 26 -1.28 -8.45 -1.66
C ASN A 26 -0.83 -8.10 -3.09
N THR A 27 0.38 -8.53 -3.48
CA THR A 27 0.89 -8.35 -4.85
C THR A 27 0.05 -9.13 -5.85
N LYS A 28 -0.31 -10.39 -5.50
CA LYS A 28 -1.17 -11.21 -6.33
C LYS A 28 -2.53 -10.53 -6.55
N GLY A 29 -3.20 -10.09 -5.47
CA GLY A 29 -4.47 -9.38 -5.56
C GLY A 29 -4.37 -8.08 -6.37
N GLY A 30 -3.29 -7.31 -6.15
CA GLY A 30 -3.05 -6.09 -6.92
C GLY A 30 -2.90 -6.35 -8.42
N TYR A 31 -2.11 -7.33 -8.83
CA TYR A 31 -1.94 -7.68 -10.24
C TYR A 31 -3.22 -8.24 -10.87
N HIS A 32 -3.94 -9.09 -10.14
CA HIS A 32 -5.25 -9.58 -10.58
C HIS A 32 -6.20 -8.42 -10.89
N ASN A 33 -6.35 -7.48 -9.95
CA ASN A 33 -7.21 -6.31 -10.14
C ASN A 33 -6.80 -5.46 -11.35
N LEU A 34 -5.48 -5.24 -11.57
CA LEU A 34 -5.01 -4.48 -12.72
C LEU A 34 -5.31 -5.17 -14.04
N ILE A 35 -5.19 -6.49 -14.10
CA ILE A 35 -5.52 -7.28 -15.30
C ILE A 35 -7.03 -7.23 -15.54
N GLU A 36 -7.85 -7.65 -14.56
CA GLU A 36 -9.29 -7.82 -14.70
C GLU A 36 -10.02 -6.50 -15.00
N HIS A 37 -9.67 -5.43 -14.30
CA HIS A 37 -10.43 -4.19 -14.37
C HIS A 37 -9.89 -3.17 -15.36
N HIS A 38 -8.64 -3.32 -15.84
CA HIS A 38 -8.04 -2.32 -16.72
C HIS A 38 -7.51 -2.89 -18.03
N ILE A 39 -6.78 -4.02 -18.01
CA ILE A 39 -6.16 -4.56 -19.21
C ILE A 39 -7.18 -5.34 -20.05
N LEU A 40 -7.89 -6.29 -19.45
CA LEU A 40 -8.85 -7.14 -20.16
C LEU A 40 -9.96 -6.34 -20.86
N PRO A 41 -10.62 -5.36 -20.20
CA PRO A 41 -11.69 -4.61 -20.83
C PRO A 41 -11.22 -3.74 -22.00
N ALA A 42 -9.99 -3.21 -21.91
CA ALA A 42 -9.50 -2.22 -22.87
C ALA A 42 -8.78 -2.81 -24.08
N ILE A 43 -7.84 -3.74 -23.85
CA ILE A 43 -6.99 -4.33 -24.88
C ILE A 43 -6.95 -5.85 -24.87
N GLY A 44 -7.73 -6.50 -23.98
CA GLY A 44 -7.68 -7.95 -23.80
C GLY A 44 -8.01 -8.76 -25.05
N LYS A 45 -8.82 -8.22 -25.98
CA LYS A 45 -9.22 -8.86 -27.23
C LYS A 45 -8.22 -8.67 -28.38
N VAL A 46 -7.24 -7.81 -28.21
CA VAL A 46 -6.21 -7.51 -29.25
C VAL A 46 -5.30 -8.73 -29.38
N PRO A 47 -5.06 -9.26 -30.59
CA PRO A 47 -4.05 -10.29 -30.81
C PRO A 47 -2.66 -9.79 -30.39
N LEU A 48 -1.83 -10.65 -29.78
CA LEU A 48 -0.48 -10.26 -29.36
C LEU A 48 0.38 -9.71 -30.51
N THR A 49 0.19 -10.26 -31.71
CA THR A 49 0.91 -9.86 -32.92
C THR A 49 0.49 -8.48 -33.44
N GLU A 50 -0.70 -8.01 -33.07
CA GLU A 50 -1.25 -6.70 -33.43
C GLU A 50 -1.07 -5.63 -32.35
N LEU A 51 -0.48 -6.00 -31.21
CA LEU A 51 -0.18 -5.04 -30.15
C LEU A 51 1.00 -4.16 -30.56
N THR A 52 0.68 -3.00 -31.14
CA THR A 52 1.65 -1.98 -31.55
C THR A 52 1.84 -0.89 -30.49
N GLU A 53 2.87 -0.07 -30.67
CA GLU A 53 3.12 1.10 -29.81
C GLU A 53 1.94 2.06 -29.80
N ASN A 54 1.27 2.26 -30.94
CA ASN A 54 0.08 3.12 -31.03
C ASN A 54 -1.09 2.58 -30.20
N VAL A 55 -1.35 1.26 -30.26
CA VAL A 55 -2.40 0.61 -29.46
C VAL A 55 -2.13 0.78 -27.95
N VAL A 56 -0.86 0.65 -27.56
CA VAL A 56 -0.44 0.85 -26.16
C VAL A 56 -0.57 2.31 -25.75
N ALA A 57 -0.18 3.26 -26.61
CA ALA A 57 -0.31 4.69 -26.33
C ALA A 57 -1.78 5.12 -26.17
N ASP A 58 -2.65 4.67 -27.10
CA ASP A 58 -4.09 4.92 -27.04
C ASP A 58 -4.72 4.32 -25.78
N PHE A 59 -4.25 3.14 -25.37
CA PHE A 59 -4.68 2.50 -24.12
C PHE A 59 -4.37 3.39 -22.90
N TYR A 60 -3.15 3.92 -22.78
CA TYR A 60 -2.79 4.80 -21.68
C TYR A 60 -3.54 6.13 -21.72
N ALA A 61 -3.75 6.70 -22.91
CA ALA A 61 -4.55 7.91 -23.05
C ALA A 61 -6.00 7.69 -22.55
N LYS A 62 -6.62 6.56 -22.88
CA LYS A 62 -7.96 6.19 -22.37
C LYS A 62 -7.98 6.01 -20.85
N LEU A 63 -6.94 5.44 -20.25
CA LEU A 63 -6.85 5.30 -18.79
C LEU A 63 -6.77 6.67 -18.10
N GLN A 64 -6.07 7.64 -18.71
CA GLN A 64 -6.00 9.01 -18.19
C GLN A 64 -7.36 9.73 -18.26
N LEU A 65 -8.11 9.55 -19.35
CA LEU A 65 -9.45 10.11 -19.50
C LEU A 65 -10.48 9.54 -18.52
N ASN A 66 -10.25 8.35 -17.97
CA ASN A 66 -11.12 7.69 -17.00
C ASN A 66 -10.76 8.05 -15.54
N ASP A 67 -10.14 9.19 -15.29
CA ASP A 67 -9.76 9.68 -13.95
C ASP A 67 -8.94 8.70 -13.08
N LEU A 68 -8.25 7.75 -13.71
CA LEU A 68 -7.33 6.90 -12.97
C LEU A 68 -6.13 7.71 -12.47
N SER A 69 -5.72 7.42 -11.23
CA SER A 69 -4.52 8.07 -10.69
C SER A 69 -3.28 7.74 -11.54
N SER A 70 -2.40 8.72 -11.74
CA SER A 70 -1.12 8.53 -12.44
C SER A 70 -0.30 7.37 -11.85
N GLN A 71 -0.39 7.13 -10.54
CA GLN A 71 0.23 5.99 -9.88
C GLN A 71 -0.36 4.66 -10.34
N THR A 72 -1.69 4.56 -10.49
CA THR A 72 -2.36 3.33 -10.98
C THR A 72 -1.96 3.05 -12.42
N ILE A 73 -1.96 4.07 -13.27
CA ILE A 73 -1.55 3.95 -14.69
C ILE A 73 -0.09 3.50 -14.77
N HIS A 74 0.78 4.05 -13.94
CA HIS A 74 2.18 3.61 -13.87
C HIS A 74 2.32 2.14 -13.42
N CYS A 75 1.50 1.67 -12.48
CA CYS A 75 1.47 0.25 -12.09
C CYS A 75 1.01 -0.66 -13.24
N ILE A 76 0.00 -0.23 -14.02
CA ILE A 76 -0.48 -0.95 -15.21
C ILE A 76 0.65 -1.02 -16.25
N TYR A 77 1.34 0.10 -16.51
CA TYR A 77 2.50 0.15 -17.41
C TYR A 77 3.58 -0.87 -17.02
N LEU A 78 3.98 -0.88 -15.74
CA LEU A 78 5.01 -1.80 -15.25
C LEU A 78 4.58 -3.27 -15.35
N LEU A 79 3.31 -3.56 -15.09
CA LEU A 79 2.76 -4.90 -15.20
C LEU A 79 2.73 -5.37 -16.66
N LEU A 80 2.14 -4.56 -17.55
CA LEU A 80 2.02 -4.88 -18.97
C LEU A 80 3.41 -5.03 -19.61
N ARG A 81 4.35 -4.15 -19.29
CA ARG A 81 5.74 -4.25 -19.75
C ARG A 81 6.38 -5.59 -19.36
N ARG A 82 6.23 -6.03 -18.09
CA ARG A 82 6.76 -7.32 -17.63
C ARG A 82 6.12 -8.50 -18.34
N CYS A 83 4.81 -8.41 -18.56
CA CYS A 83 4.06 -9.45 -19.25
C CYS A 83 4.49 -9.58 -20.72
N MET A 84 4.66 -8.46 -21.42
CA MET A 84 5.12 -8.43 -22.83
C MET A 84 6.60 -8.76 -22.95
N ASP A 85 7.45 -8.45 -21.97
CA ASP A 85 8.85 -8.90 -21.94
C ASP A 85 8.95 -10.44 -21.91
N GLU A 86 8.04 -11.11 -21.21
CA GLU A 86 7.98 -12.56 -21.20
C GLU A 86 7.47 -13.12 -22.55
N ALA A 87 6.44 -12.49 -23.15
CA ALA A 87 5.95 -12.88 -24.48
C ALA A 87 7.04 -12.78 -25.56
N ALA A 88 7.86 -11.73 -25.50
CA ALA A 88 9.02 -11.60 -26.39
C ALA A 88 10.09 -12.66 -26.12
N ARG A 89 10.33 -13.02 -24.86
CA ARG A 89 11.28 -14.07 -24.48
C ARG A 89 10.84 -15.46 -24.94
N GLU A 90 9.53 -15.72 -24.90
CA GLU A 90 8.92 -16.95 -25.41
C GLU A 90 8.71 -16.91 -26.94
N GLN A 91 9.21 -15.87 -27.62
CA GLN A 91 9.14 -15.70 -29.09
C GLN A 91 7.69 -15.66 -29.64
N LEU A 92 6.70 -15.28 -28.81
CA LEU A 92 5.32 -15.07 -29.24
C LEU A 92 5.18 -13.76 -30.03
N ILE A 93 5.97 -12.75 -29.67
CA ILE A 93 6.12 -11.47 -30.38
C ILE A 93 7.60 -11.19 -30.65
N PRO A 94 7.94 -10.45 -31.70
CA PRO A 94 9.34 -10.19 -32.05
C PRO A 94 10.02 -9.24 -31.04
N PHE A 95 9.30 -8.31 -30.47
CA PHE A 95 9.78 -7.35 -29.47
C PHE A 95 8.62 -6.87 -28.59
N ASN A 96 8.94 -6.26 -27.46
CA ASN A 96 7.95 -5.70 -26.55
C ASN A 96 7.59 -4.25 -26.93
N PRO A 97 6.38 -3.99 -27.48
CA PRO A 97 5.99 -2.64 -27.92
C PRO A 97 5.83 -1.66 -26.75
N VAL A 98 5.60 -2.14 -25.52
CA VAL A 98 5.46 -1.30 -24.32
C VAL A 98 6.78 -0.59 -23.97
N ARG A 99 7.93 -1.15 -24.33
CA ARG A 99 9.24 -0.55 -24.03
C ARG A 99 9.50 0.76 -24.78
N ASN A 100 8.93 0.88 -25.96
CA ASN A 100 9.09 2.06 -26.82
C ASN A 100 8.06 3.15 -26.48
N CYS A 101 7.02 2.82 -25.71
CA CYS A 101 6.08 3.81 -25.23
C CYS A 101 6.67 4.58 -24.05
N ALA A 102 6.46 5.90 -24.02
CA ALA A 102 6.80 6.73 -22.87
C ALA A 102 6.08 6.21 -21.61
N ALA A 103 6.84 5.99 -20.53
CA ALA A 103 6.23 5.62 -19.27
C ALA A 103 5.28 6.75 -18.80
N PRO A 104 4.04 6.45 -18.39
CA PRO A 104 3.13 7.46 -17.89
C PRO A 104 3.77 8.23 -16.74
N LEU A 105 3.74 9.57 -16.84
CA LEU A 105 4.33 10.43 -15.82
C LEU A 105 3.62 10.20 -14.48
N LYS A 106 4.40 9.98 -13.47
CA LYS A 106 3.90 9.91 -12.10
C LYS A 106 3.80 11.32 -11.54
N GLU A 107 2.59 11.83 -11.42
CA GLU A 107 2.37 13.09 -10.73
C GLU A 107 2.73 12.92 -9.25
N CYS A 108 3.71 13.65 -8.81
CA CYS A 108 4.08 13.75 -7.40
C CYS A 108 3.43 15.00 -6.82
N HIS A 109 2.30 14.83 -6.15
CA HIS A 109 1.78 15.92 -5.32
C HIS A 109 2.63 16.07 -4.06
N PRO A 110 2.97 17.31 -3.65
CA PRO A 110 3.67 17.51 -2.40
C PRO A 110 2.84 16.93 -1.25
N PRO A 111 3.44 16.23 -0.29
CA PRO A 111 2.71 15.66 0.83
C PRO A 111 2.06 16.77 1.65
N ILE A 112 0.79 16.60 2.00
CA ILE A 112 0.10 17.50 2.93
C ILE A 112 0.84 17.47 4.25
N ARG A 113 1.16 18.65 4.79
CA ARG A 113 1.82 18.80 6.10
C ARG A 113 0.87 19.48 7.08
N LEU A 114 0.72 18.88 8.25
CA LEU A 114 -0.01 19.45 9.36
C LEU A 114 0.90 20.30 10.23
N ARG A 115 0.41 21.43 10.72
CA ARG A 115 1.13 22.24 11.73
C ARG A 115 1.12 21.51 13.08
N LEU A 116 2.09 21.79 13.95
CA LEU A 116 2.18 21.14 15.27
C LEU A 116 0.86 21.23 16.08
N GLY A 117 0.20 22.38 16.09
CA GLY A 117 -1.10 22.54 16.75
C GLY A 117 -2.22 21.67 16.13
N GLN A 118 -2.14 21.36 14.84
CA GLN A 118 -3.09 20.45 14.18
C GLN A 118 -2.79 19.00 14.57
N ILE A 119 -1.52 18.62 14.65
CA ILE A 119 -1.11 17.29 15.15
C ILE A 119 -1.55 17.12 16.60
N GLN A 120 -1.35 18.12 17.44
CA GLN A 120 -1.81 18.07 18.83
C GLN A 120 -3.33 17.94 18.94
N ARG A 121 -4.10 18.64 18.10
CA ARG A 121 -5.56 18.50 18.02
C ARG A 121 -5.95 17.08 17.63
N TYR A 122 -5.27 16.48 16.63
CA TYR A 122 -5.50 15.10 16.24
C TYR A 122 -5.26 14.12 17.40
N LEU A 123 -4.16 14.29 18.15
CA LEU A 123 -3.82 13.47 19.30
C LEU A 123 -4.82 13.63 20.44
N ASN A 124 -5.29 14.83 20.71
CA ASN A 124 -6.33 15.08 21.74
C ASN A 124 -7.66 14.40 21.37
N ILE A 125 -8.01 14.35 20.08
CA ILE A 125 -9.17 13.58 19.63
C ILE A 125 -8.94 12.08 19.79
N ALA A 126 -7.74 11.58 19.49
CA ALA A 126 -7.41 10.16 19.70
C ALA A 126 -7.53 9.76 21.19
N GLU A 127 -7.16 10.66 22.12
CA GLU A 127 -7.33 10.48 23.55
C GLU A 127 -8.81 10.39 23.94
N LYS A 128 -9.64 11.33 23.47
CA LYS A 128 -11.09 11.31 23.70
C LYS A 128 -11.78 10.05 23.19
N PHE A 129 -11.21 9.42 22.15
CA PHE A 129 -11.71 8.16 21.58
C PHE A 129 -11.12 6.92 22.28
N GLY A 130 -10.23 7.08 23.29
CA GLY A 130 -9.58 5.99 24.00
C GLY A 130 -8.57 5.21 23.15
N VAL A 131 -8.10 5.80 22.03
CA VAL A 131 -7.19 5.14 21.07
C VAL A 131 -5.81 5.81 20.98
N PHE A 132 -5.53 6.69 21.95
CA PHE A 132 -4.28 7.44 21.99
C PHE A 132 -3.04 6.54 21.96
N PRO A 133 -2.94 5.42 22.73
CA PRO A 133 -1.73 4.61 22.74
C PRO A 133 -1.37 4.04 21.36
N ILE A 134 -2.32 3.40 20.66
CA ILE A 134 -2.05 2.84 19.32
C ILE A 134 -1.70 3.93 18.31
N ILE A 135 -2.37 5.07 18.35
CA ILE A 135 -2.12 6.19 17.45
C ILE A 135 -0.74 6.80 17.74
N TYR A 136 -0.44 7.11 19.01
CA TYR A 136 0.83 7.75 19.37
C TYR A 136 2.03 6.85 19.09
N VAL A 137 1.98 5.59 19.50
CA VAL A 137 3.02 4.61 19.17
C VAL A 137 3.16 4.45 17.65
N GLY A 138 2.03 4.35 16.93
CA GLY A 138 2.05 4.24 15.48
C GLY A 138 2.73 5.43 14.78
N LEU A 139 2.53 6.65 15.29
CA LEU A 139 3.11 7.87 14.70
C LEU A 139 4.59 8.08 15.06
N THR A 140 5.04 7.57 16.20
CA THR A 140 6.39 7.90 16.73
C THR A 140 7.40 6.76 16.65
N SER A 141 6.95 5.50 16.49
CA SER A 141 7.84 4.33 16.51
C SER A 141 8.43 3.95 15.15
N GLY A 142 7.91 4.47 14.04
CA GLY A 142 8.31 4.02 12.70
C GLY A 142 7.77 2.65 12.26
N LEU A 143 6.92 2.01 13.05
CA LEU A 143 6.20 0.78 12.69
C LEU A 143 5.29 1.04 11.48
N ARG A 144 5.25 0.09 10.53
CA ARG A 144 4.21 0.11 9.50
C ARG A 144 2.86 -0.22 10.12
N GLN A 145 1.76 0.24 9.52
CA GLN A 145 0.42 -0.06 10.06
C GLN A 145 0.18 -1.56 10.27
N CYS A 146 0.61 -2.42 9.34
CA CYS A 146 0.49 -3.88 9.50
C CYS A 146 1.37 -4.44 10.63
N GLU A 147 2.49 -3.81 10.93
CA GLU A 147 3.36 -4.18 12.07
C GLU A 147 2.76 -3.70 13.40
N LEU A 148 2.16 -2.51 13.39
CA LEU A 148 1.52 -1.90 14.54
C LEU A 148 0.33 -2.74 15.04
N ILE A 149 -0.57 -3.13 14.15
CA ILE A 149 -1.76 -3.93 14.51
C ILE A 149 -1.43 -5.37 14.94
N THR A 150 -0.28 -5.88 14.53
CA THR A 150 0.21 -7.21 14.91
C THR A 150 1.36 -7.16 15.92
N LEU A 151 1.57 -6.01 16.57
CA LEU A 151 2.59 -5.88 17.60
C LEU A 151 2.25 -6.77 18.80
N SER A 152 3.20 -7.60 19.21
CA SER A 152 3.07 -8.50 20.34
C SER A 152 3.92 -8.04 21.53
N TRP A 153 3.57 -8.48 22.71
CA TRP A 153 4.36 -8.20 23.91
C TRP A 153 5.78 -8.77 23.80
N ALA A 154 5.96 -9.88 23.08
CA ALA A 154 7.27 -10.46 22.82
C ALA A 154 8.18 -9.60 21.92
N ASP A 155 7.62 -8.67 21.16
CA ASP A 155 8.40 -7.73 20.32
C ASP A 155 8.95 -6.55 21.12
N PHE A 156 8.42 -6.30 22.35
CA PHE A 156 8.74 -5.13 23.15
C PHE A 156 9.74 -5.45 24.26
N HIS A 157 10.81 -4.68 24.30
CA HIS A 157 11.89 -4.81 25.30
C HIS A 157 11.89 -3.60 26.22
N ILE A 158 11.14 -3.71 27.34
CA ILE A 158 10.91 -2.65 28.32
C ILE A 158 12.20 -1.98 28.82
N PRO A 159 13.24 -2.71 29.30
CA PRO A 159 14.43 -2.08 29.88
C PRO A 159 15.16 -1.14 28.92
N TYR A 160 15.08 -1.43 27.62
CA TYR A 160 15.86 -0.77 26.58
C TYR A 160 15.03 0.17 25.71
N LYS A 161 13.72 0.30 25.92
CA LYS A 161 12.79 1.15 25.17
C LYS A 161 12.89 0.96 23.66
N TYR A 162 12.93 -0.29 23.20
CA TYR A 162 12.91 -0.62 21.79
C TYR A 162 11.92 -1.74 21.46
N ILE A 163 11.53 -1.76 20.19
CA ILE A 163 10.74 -2.83 19.58
C ILE A 163 11.63 -3.55 18.58
N HIS A 164 11.71 -4.88 18.67
CA HIS A 164 12.35 -5.73 17.67
C HIS A 164 11.30 -6.35 16.76
N ARG A 165 11.25 -5.90 15.50
CA ARG A 165 10.22 -6.36 14.57
C ARG A 165 10.82 -6.64 13.18
N ARG A 166 10.64 -7.86 12.67
CA ARG A 166 11.10 -8.30 11.34
C ARG A 166 12.56 -7.93 11.05
N GLY A 167 13.47 -8.20 11.99
CA GLY A 167 14.88 -7.90 11.86
C GLY A 167 15.25 -6.40 11.98
N ARG A 168 14.29 -5.54 12.36
CA ARG A 168 14.52 -4.11 12.61
C ARG A 168 14.44 -3.81 14.09
N LEU A 169 15.37 -3.01 14.56
CA LEU A 169 15.34 -2.42 15.90
C LEU A 169 14.77 -1.01 15.79
N LEU A 170 13.66 -0.75 16.48
CA LEU A 170 12.98 0.55 16.49
C LEU A 170 12.99 1.12 17.90
N THR A 171 13.67 2.25 18.09
CA THR A 171 13.70 2.95 19.36
C THR A 171 12.41 3.69 19.61
N LEU A 172 11.93 3.66 20.85
CA LEU A 172 10.76 4.37 21.31
C LEU A 172 11.20 5.66 22.04
N ASN A 173 10.44 6.73 21.84
CA ASN A 173 10.60 7.88 22.71
C ASN A 173 10.05 7.56 24.13
N SER A 174 10.45 8.33 25.12
CA SER A 174 10.08 8.05 26.52
C SER A 174 8.57 7.99 26.76
N LYS A 175 7.79 8.81 26.06
CA LYS A 175 6.34 8.82 26.17
C LYS A 175 5.71 7.56 25.54
N ALA A 176 6.19 7.11 24.39
CA ALA A 176 5.72 5.87 23.76
C ALA A 176 6.04 4.64 24.63
N ALA A 177 7.24 4.59 25.20
CA ALA A 177 7.63 3.55 26.14
C ALA A 177 6.73 3.53 27.37
N ALA A 178 6.54 4.67 28.03
CA ALA A 178 5.66 4.79 29.19
C ALA A 178 4.20 4.41 28.87
N LEU A 179 3.69 4.74 27.68
CA LEU A 179 2.37 4.32 27.26
C LEU A 179 2.25 2.79 27.14
N LEU A 180 3.28 2.12 26.64
CA LEU A 180 3.30 0.67 26.53
C LEU A 180 3.47 -0.02 27.91
N GLU A 181 4.29 0.56 28.78
CA GLU A 181 4.49 0.07 30.16
C GLU A 181 3.20 0.15 30.98
N ASN A 182 2.38 1.19 30.76
CA ASN A 182 1.12 1.41 31.48
C ASN A 182 -0.08 0.68 30.85
N LEU A 183 0.10 0.04 29.70
CA LEU A 183 -0.93 -0.84 29.15
C LEU A 183 -0.93 -2.15 29.95
N GLU A 184 -2.04 -2.45 30.60
CA GLU A 184 -2.19 -3.73 31.28
C GLU A 184 -2.07 -4.87 30.27
N PRO A 185 -1.23 -5.90 30.56
CA PRO A 185 -1.19 -7.10 29.74
C PRO A 185 -2.58 -7.73 29.75
N ASN A 186 -3.27 -7.64 28.62
CA ASN A 186 -4.50 -8.38 28.42
C ASN A 186 -4.16 -9.87 28.18
N ASN A 187 -5.13 -10.77 28.26
CA ASN A 187 -4.93 -12.21 28.02
C ASN A 187 -4.57 -12.53 26.55
N SER A 188 -4.21 -11.53 25.76
CA SER A 188 -3.79 -11.64 24.36
C SER A 188 -2.28 -11.47 24.24
N SER A 189 -1.68 -12.16 23.28
CA SER A 189 -0.28 -11.91 22.90
C SER A 189 -0.08 -10.56 22.22
N TYR A 190 -1.13 -9.93 21.69
CA TYR A 190 -1.08 -8.65 21.00
C TYR A 190 -1.21 -7.47 21.96
N VAL A 191 -0.44 -6.40 21.66
CA VAL A 191 -0.41 -5.17 22.48
C VAL A 191 -1.69 -4.34 22.31
N PHE A 192 -2.17 -4.19 21.07
CA PHE A 192 -3.31 -3.34 20.75
C PHE A 192 -4.52 -4.16 20.31
N LEU A 193 -5.57 -4.10 21.12
CA LEU A 193 -6.87 -4.71 20.81
C LEU A 193 -7.92 -3.64 20.54
N ASN A 194 -8.82 -3.93 19.62
CA ASN A 194 -10.00 -3.12 19.38
C ASN A 194 -10.96 -3.29 20.57
N SER A 195 -11.23 -2.21 21.30
CA SER A 195 -12.07 -2.22 22.49
C SER A 195 -13.50 -2.71 22.25
N LYS A 196 -13.98 -2.69 21.01
CA LYS A 196 -15.32 -3.16 20.66
C LYS A 196 -15.39 -4.67 20.43
N THR A 197 -14.34 -5.26 19.88
CA THR A 197 -14.32 -6.67 19.49
C THR A 197 -13.46 -7.54 20.39
N GLY A 198 -12.56 -6.94 21.19
CA GLY A 198 -11.55 -7.67 21.97
C GLY A 198 -10.47 -8.33 21.12
N GLN A 199 -10.49 -8.12 19.78
CA GLN A 199 -9.56 -8.73 18.83
C GLN A 199 -8.51 -7.72 18.36
N PRO A 200 -7.36 -8.17 17.83
CA PRO A 200 -6.40 -7.27 17.18
C PRO A 200 -7.05 -6.46 16.06
N TYR A 201 -6.64 -5.20 15.93
CA TYR A 201 -7.13 -4.35 14.86
C TYR A 201 -6.86 -4.95 13.48
N GLN A 202 -7.84 -4.81 12.56
CA GLN A 202 -7.61 -5.04 11.14
C GLN A 202 -7.12 -3.76 10.44
N LEU A 203 -6.39 -3.91 9.31
CA LEU A 203 -5.85 -2.73 8.59
C LEU A 203 -6.94 -1.74 8.17
N HIS A 204 -8.10 -2.24 7.73
CA HIS A 204 -9.22 -1.38 7.34
C HIS A 204 -9.82 -0.65 8.55
N GLU A 205 -9.87 -1.27 9.74
CA GLU A 205 -10.36 -0.63 10.96
C GLU A 205 -9.45 0.54 11.37
N LEU A 206 -8.12 0.34 11.33
CA LEU A 206 -7.16 1.41 11.61
C LEU A 206 -7.26 2.55 10.57
N TYR A 207 -7.49 2.21 9.30
CA TYR A 207 -7.74 3.20 8.25
C TYR A 207 -8.99 4.04 8.53
N TYR A 208 -10.12 3.39 8.82
CA TYR A 208 -11.38 4.11 9.12
C TYR A 208 -11.30 4.90 10.43
N LEU A 209 -10.62 4.36 11.45
CA LEU A 209 -10.34 5.07 12.69
C LEU A 209 -9.55 6.36 12.42
N HIS A 210 -8.44 6.27 11.67
CA HIS A 210 -7.64 7.42 11.29
C HIS A 210 -8.47 8.47 10.52
N LYS A 211 -9.24 8.04 9.55
CA LYS A 211 -10.15 8.91 8.78
C LYS A 211 -11.16 9.62 9.68
N LYS A 212 -11.74 8.89 10.63
CA LYS A 212 -12.69 9.45 11.61
C LYS A 212 -12.02 10.48 12.52
N LEU A 213 -10.81 10.20 13.02
CA LEU A 213 -10.06 11.13 13.87
C LEU A 213 -9.75 12.44 13.14
N LEU A 214 -9.27 12.38 11.89
CA LEU A 214 -9.02 13.57 11.06
C LEU A 214 -10.30 14.39 10.84
N LYS A 215 -11.39 13.72 10.48
CA LYS A 215 -12.70 14.40 10.28
C LYS A 215 -13.17 15.08 11.55
N THR A 216 -13.10 14.40 12.71
CA THR A 216 -13.53 14.98 14.01
C THR A 216 -12.63 16.13 14.43
N ALA A 217 -11.33 16.08 14.10
CA ALA A 217 -10.39 17.15 14.36
C ALA A 217 -10.52 18.35 13.39
N GLY A 218 -11.36 18.27 12.34
CA GLY A 218 -11.48 19.29 11.30
C GLY A 218 -10.20 19.44 10.50
N LEU A 219 -9.50 18.34 10.20
CA LEU A 219 -8.23 18.33 9.50
C LEU A 219 -8.36 17.78 8.08
N PRO A 220 -7.52 18.26 7.13
CA PRO A 220 -7.49 17.70 5.79
C PRO A 220 -7.08 16.23 5.81
N TRP A 221 -7.47 15.50 4.77
CA TRP A 221 -7.02 14.12 4.61
C TRP A 221 -5.51 14.06 4.40
N ILE A 222 -4.84 13.31 5.25
CA ILE A 222 -3.43 12.93 5.12
C ILE A 222 -3.34 11.43 5.38
N CYS A 223 -2.56 10.67 4.61
CA CYS A 223 -2.42 9.26 4.91
C CYS A 223 -1.63 9.06 6.21
N PHE A 224 -1.93 7.97 6.92
CA PHE A 224 -1.28 7.67 8.22
C PHE A 224 0.25 7.63 8.09
N ARG A 225 0.77 7.11 6.98
CA ARG A 225 2.20 7.01 6.73
C ARG A 225 2.90 8.37 6.58
N ASP A 226 2.23 9.32 5.92
CA ASP A 226 2.79 10.67 5.73
C ASP A 226 2.72 11.46 7.03
N LEU A 227 1.64 11.32 7.80
CA LEU A 227 1.55 11.88 9.14
C LEU A 227 2.62 11.29 10.08
N GLN A 228 2.86 9.97 10.01
CA GLN A 228 3.93 9.31 10.76
C GLN A 228 5.30 9.88 10.42
N ARG A 229 5.63 10.02 9.13
CA ARG A 229 6.92 10.62 8.71
C ARG A 229 7.09 12.00 9.28
N GLN A 230 6.04 12.82 9.21
CA GLN A 230 6.05 14.17 9.74
C GLN A 230 6.25 14.19 11.27
N CYS A 231 5.56 13.32 12.02
CA CYS A 231 5.70 13.22 13.48
C CYS A 231 7.11 12.78 13.91
N MET A 232 7.73 11.89 13.12
CA MET A 232 9.11 11.45 13.37
C MET A 232 10.13 12.57 13.06
N GLU A 233 9.91 13.38 12.02
CA GLU A 233 10.77 14.54 11.68
C GLU A 233 10.76 15.59 12.80
N VAL A 234 9.60 15.86 13.40
CA VAL A 234 9.45 16.88 14.47
C VAL A 234 9.72 16.34 15.87
N LYS A 235 10.07 15.07 16.01
CA LYS A 235 10.37 14.38 17.28
C LYS A 235 9.31 14.63 18.34
N LEU A 236 8.06 14.28 18.04
CA LEU A 236 6.91 14.37 18.95
C LEU A 236 7.14 13.65 20.27
#